data_7fa25b091a8803366a1ff66c052cf144
#
_entry.id   7fa25b091a8803366a1ff66c052cf144
#
_cell.length_a   1.000
_cell.length_b   1.000
_cell.length_c   1.000
_cell.angle_alpha   90.00
_cell.angle_beta   90.00
_cell.angle_gamma   90.00
#
_symmetry.space_group_name_H-M   'P 1'
#
loop_
_entity.id
_entity.type
_entity.pdbx_description
1 polymer ?
#
loop_
_entity_poly.entity_id
_entity_poly.type
_entity_poly.pdbx_seq_one_letter_code
_entity_poly.pdbx_strand_id
1 'polypeptide(L)'
;EGDAETPVAVIGALQSPRLVRQVTQFIRKVDRIKVMASARSPQMEMPFHQIEFRETLVGERYCDIEKDKGAECDHGLVVGDLSESLRRQGFKVGNDDFHDLFITNARKEITAVFQVRTFGSPASVYSGATRLLLNSLRLPQPLRLVLVLPEKADPAVEEKLKKLRIDTITYEWKGDQAWFQGLKPLLGPLPQADSG
;
A
#
# COMPACT_ATOMS: atom_id res chain seq x y z
N GLU A 1 -0.86 -8.48 41.93
CA GLU A 1 -0.47 -9.14 40.67
C GLU A 1 -0.83 -8.17 39.58
N GLY A 2 0.17 -7.52 38.99
CA GLY A 2 -0.04 -6.58 37.89
C GLY A 2 -0.35 -7.34 36.62
N ASP A 3 -1.39 -6.91 35.89
CA ASP A 3 -1.72 -7.41 34.56
C ASP A 3 -0.52 -7.16 33.63
N ALA A 4 0.22 -8.23 33.34
CA ALA A 4 1.29 -8.16 32.35
C ALA A 4 0.64 -8.12 30.96
N GLU A 5 0.72 -6.98 30.28
CA GLU A 5 0.31 -6.85 28.89
C GLU A 5 1.18 -7.75 28.00
N THR A 6 0.56 -8.70 27.33
CA THR A 6 1.26 -9.57 26.38
C THR A 6 0.96 -9.08 24.98
N PRO A 7 1.99 -8.69 24.19
CA PRO A 7 1.79 -8.30 22.79
C PRO A 7 1.28 -9.49 21.97
N VAL A 8 0.22 -9.28 21.20
CA VAL A 8 -0.37 -10.28 20.31
C VAL A 8 -0.41 -9.77 18.88
N ALA A 9 -0.19 -10.67 17.92
CA ALA A 9 -0.36 -10.37 16.50
C ALA A 9 -1.74 -10.84 16.04
N VAL A 10 -2.59 -9.91 15.60
CA VAL A 10 -3.87 -10.26 14.96
C VAL A 10 -3.61 -10.54 13.48
N ILE A 11 -3.90 -11.76 13.03
CA ILE A 11 -3.66 -12.22 11.66
C ILE A 11 -4.88 -12.00 10.77
N GLY A 12 -6.08 -12.19 11.30
CA GLY A 12 -7.32 -12.02 10.57
C GLY A 12 -8.52 -12.52 11.38
N ALA A 13 -9.73 -12.29 10.86
CA ALA A 13 -10.97 -12.81 11.43
C ALA A 13 -11.23 -14.24 10.93
N LEU A 14 -11.61 -15.16 11.82
CA LEU A 14 -11.87 -16.57 11.49
C LEU A 14 -12.91 -16.77 10.38
N GLN A 15 -13.89 -15.89 10.31
CA GLN A 15 -14.95 -15.95 9.29
C GLN A 15 -14.62 -15.17 8.02
N SER A 16 -13.42 -14.57 7.93
CA SER A 16 -13.01 -13.84 6.73
C SER A 16 -12.77 -14.81 5.56
N PRO A 17 -13.36 -14.58 4.39
CA PRO A 17 -13.04 -15.36 3.19
C PRO A 17 -11.57 -15.21 2.77
N ARG A 18 -10.87 -14.23 3.31
CA ARG A 18 -9.46 -13.94 3.05
C ARG A 18 -8.49 -14.52 4.08
N LEU A 19 -9.00 -15.26 5.09
CA LEU A 19 -8.18 -15.75 6.19
C LEU A 19 -6.96 -16.55 5.71
N VAL A 20 -7.13 -17.41 4.72
CA VAL A 20 -6.03 -18.22 4.17
C VAL A 20 -4.91 -17.34 3.61
N ARG A 21 -5.24 -16.28 2.87
CA ARG A 21 -4.27 -15.31 2.34
C ARG A 21 -3.62 -14.50 3.45
N GLN A 22 -4.38 -14.06 4.46
CA GLN A 22 -3.87 -13.34 5.63
C GLN A 22 -2.86 -14.20 6.40
N VAL A 23 -3.18 -15.46 6.67
CA VAL A 23 -2.26 -16.42 7.31
C VAL A 23 -1.01 -16.66 6.45
N THR A 24 -1.18 -16.86 5.16
CA THR A 24 -0.05 -17.06 4.23
C THR A 24 0.89 -15.83 4.24
N GLN A 25 0.34 -14.64 4.22
CA GLN A 25 1.11 -13.39 4.28
C GLN A 25 1.86 -13.28 5.62
N PHE A 26 1.22 -13.64 6.73
CA PHE A 26 1.86 -13.66 8.05
C PHE A 26 3.02 -14.65 8.09
N ILE A 27 2.87 -15.88 7.59
CA ILE A 27 3.93 -16.88 7.54
C ILE A 27 5.13 -16.36 6.74
N ARG A 28 4.90 -15.78 5.56
CA ARG A 28 5.98 -15.19 4.74
C ARG A 28 6.73 -14.07 5.47
N LYS A 29 6.01 -13.25 6.27
CA LYS A 29 6.66 -12.23 7.10
C LYS A 29 7.55 -12.84 8.17
N VAL A 30 7.06 -13.85 8.88
CA VAL A 30 7.84 -14.58 9.90
C VAL A 30 9.09 -15.20 9.29
N ASP A 31 8.98 -15.86 8.14
CA ASP A 31 10.11 -16.46 7.46
C ASP A 31 11.16 -15.41 7.04
N ARG A 32 10.70 -14.25 6.54
CA ARG A 32 11.60 -13.13 6.21
C ARG A 32 12.34 -12.61 7.45
N ILE A 33 11.63 -12.42 8.58
CA ILE A 33 12.25 -11.99 9.83
C ILE A 33 13.28 -13.02 10.30
N LYS A 34 12.96 -14.31 10.21
CA LYS A 34 13.91 -15.38 10.55
C LYS A 34 15.18 -15.33 9.69
N VAL A 35 15.02 -15.16 8.38
CA VAL A 35 16.16 -15.02 7.46
C VAL A 35 17.02 -13.80 7.82
N MET A 36 16.40 -12.64 8.08
CA MET A 36 17.13 -11.44 8.49
C MET A 36 17.83 -11.61 9.84
N ALA A 37 17.18 -12.26 10.81
CA ALA A 37 17.75 -12.51 12.13
C ALA A 37 18.87 -13.57 12.11
N SER A 38 18.78 -14.54 11.19
CA SER A 38 19.79 -15.61 11.03
C SER A 38 20.99 -15.16 10.21
N ALA A 39 20.83 -14.17 9.34
CA ALA A 39 21.93 -13.52 8.66
C ALA A 39 22.71 -12.70 9.70
N ARG A 40 23.71 -13.30 10.36
CA ARG A 40 24.79 -12.56 11.03
C ARG A 40 25.53 -11.77 9.96
N SER A 41 24.99 -10.62 9.62
CA SER A 41 25.47 -9.77 8.56
C SER A 41 26.72 -9.02 9.01
N PRO A 42 27.85 -9.11 8.29
CA PRO A 42 28.72 -7.95 8.15
C PRO A 42 27.89 -6.85 7.48
N GLN A 43 28.03 -5.60 7.91
CA GLN A 43 27.38 -4.42 7.38
C GLN A 43 27.32 -4.48 5.85
N MET A 44 26.19 -4.93 5.32
CA MET A 44 25.91 -4.83 3.91
C MET A 44 25.35 -3.43 3.73
N GLU A 45 26.21 -2.52 3.26
CA GLU A 45 25.78 -1.26 2.66
C GLU A 45 24.72 -1.64 1.61
N MET A 46 23.46 -1.36 1.90
CA MET A 46 22.40 -1.62 0.94
C MET A 46 22.61 -0.62 -0.21
N PRO A 47 22.91 -1.10 -1.42
CA PRO A 47 22.96 -0.21 -2.56
C PRO A 47 21.55 0.34 -2.77
N PHE A 48 21.41 1.66 -2.69
CA PHE A 48 20.18 2.42 -2.88
C PHE A 48 19.55 2.29 -4.29
N HIS A 49 19.96 1.31 -5.08
CA HIS A 49 19.64 1.23 -6.50
C HIS A 49 18.76 0.05 -6.93
N GLN A 50 18.32 -0.81 -6.01
CA GLN A 50 17.33 -1.84 -6.35
C GLN A 50 15.97 -1.41 -5.84
N ILE A 51 15.20 -0.75 -6.73
CA ILE A 51 13.78 -0.52 -6.52
C ILE A 51 13.08 -1.85 -6.80
N GLU A 52 13.01 -2.70 -5.78
CA GLU A 52 12.25 -3.93 -5.78
C GLU A 52 11.00 -3.76 -4.93
N PHE A 53 9.89 -4.32 -5.41
CA PHE A 53 8.69 -4.43 -4.59
C PHE A 53 9.01 -5.31 -3.37
N ARG A 54 8.96 -4.71 -2.19
CA ARG A 54 8.98 -5.44 -0.92
C ARG A 54 7.55 -5.60 -0.45
N GLU A 55 7.15 -6.83 -0.12
CA GLU A 55 5.88 -7.01 0.59
C GLU A 55 5.87 -6.11 1.82
N THR A 56 4.88 -5.23 1.91
CA THR A 56 4.80 -4.24 2.97
C THR A 56 4.81 -4.95 4.32
N LEU A 57 5.88 -4.76 5.08
CA LEU A 57 5.84 -5.02 6.51
C LEU A 57 4.86 -3.98 7.05
N VAL A 58 3.72 -4.42 7.55
CA VAL A 58 2.83 -3.54 8.30
C VAL A 58 3.64 -3.06 9.48
N GLY A 59 4.07 -1.79 9.43
CA GLY A 59 4.73 -1.15 10.54
C GLY A 59 3.79 -1.17 11.75
N GLU A 60 4.35 -1.14 12.95
CA GLU A 60 3.62 -0.99 14.19
C GLU A 60 2.69 0.21 14.09
N ARG A 61 1.43 -0.04 13.70
CA ARG A 61 0.37 0.94 13.84
C ARG A 61 -0.39 0.54 15.07
N TYR A 62 -0.37 1.40 16.05
CA TYR A 62 -1.29 1.34 17.16
C TYR A 62 -2.71 1.43 16.60
N CYS A 63 -3.39 0.29 16.54
CA CYS A 63 -4.78 0.20 16.16
C CYS A 63 -5.61 0.43 17.42
N ASP A 64 -6.64 1.22 17.29
CA ASP A 64 -7.70 1.25 18.28
C ASP A 64 -8.42 -0.10 18.25
N ILE A 65 -8.13 -0.92 19.26
CA ILE A 65 -8.25 -2.39 19.26
C ILE A 65 -9.70 -2.89 19.08
N GLU A 66 -10.72 -2.06 19.24
CA GLU A 66 -12.09 -2.54 19.30
C GLU A 66 -12.90 -2.44 18.00
N LYS A 67 -12.56 -1.60 17.06
CA LYS A 67 -13.39 -1.37 15.85
C LYS A 67 -12.86 -1.96 14.56
N ASP A 68 -11.54 -2.20 14.41
CA ASP A 68 -10.93 -2.26 13.08
C ASP A 68 -10.02 -3.46 12.80
N LYS A 69 -10.08 -4.52 13.62
CA LYS A 69 -9.16 -5.68 13.56
C LYS A 69 -9.11 -6.41 12.20
N GLY A 70 -10.20 -6.39 11.44
CA GLY A 70 -10.27 -7.10 10.15
C GLY A 70 -9.63 -6.35 8.99
N ALA A 71 -9.81 -5.05 8.92
CA ALA A 71 -9.44 -4.26 7.76
C ALA A 71 -7.93 -3.95 7.70
N GLU A 72 -7.22 -3.88 8.82
CA GLU A 72 -5.76 -3.74 8.81
C GLU A 72 -5.05 -4.99 8.33
N CYS A 73 -5.61 -6.17 8.64
CA CYS A 73 -5.10 -7.43 8.11
C CYS A 73 -5.25 -7.50 6.58
N ASP A 74 -6.19 -6.75 6.00
CA ASP A 74 -6.44 -6.68 4.56
C ASP A 74 -5.54 -5.68 3.83
N HIS A 75 -4.96 -4.70 4.52
CA HIS A 75 -4.15 -3.66 3.88
C HIS A 75 -3.04 -4.24 2.98
N GLY A 76 -2.27 -5.17 3.50
CA GLY A 76 -1.19 -5.81 2.74
C GLY A 76 -1.71 -6.65 1.55
N LEU A 77 -2.92 -7.22 1.63
CA LEU A 77 -3.55 -7.93 0.52
C LEU A 77 -3.95 -6.95 -0.58
N VAL A 78 -4.58 -5.82 -0.23
CA VAL A 78 -4.96 -4.77 -1.21
C VAL A 78 -3.73 -4.20 -1.89
N VAL A 79 -2.66 -3.90 -1.15
CA VAL A 79 -1.39 -3.41 -1.70
C VAL A 79 -0.78 -4.44 -2.66
N GLY A 80 -0.79 -5.73 -2.30
CA GLY A 80 -0.29 -6.82 -3.14
C GLY A 80 -1.08 -6.94 -4.44
N ASP A 81 -2.43 -6.95 -4.36
CA ASP A 81 -3.31 -7.06 -5.53
C ASP A 81 -3.19 -5.82 -6.45
N LEU A 82 -3.02 -4.61 -5.88
CA LEU A 82 -2.75 -3.40 -6.63
C LEU A 82 -1.41 -3.48 -7.39
N SER A 83 -0.36 -3.93 -6.69
CA SER A 83 0.95 -4.13 -7.30
C SER A 83 0.89 -5.09 -8.48
N GLU A 84 0.20 -6.21 -8.32
CA GLU A 84 0.03 -7.18 -9.39
C GLU A 84 -0.78 -6.61 -10.57
N SER A 85 -1.87 -5.88 -10.29
CA SER A 85 -2.69 -5.22 -11.31
C SER A 85 -1.88 -4.20 -12.12
N LEU A 86 -1.03 -3.41 -11.47
CA LEU A 86 -0.14 -2.46 -12.13
C LEU A 86 0.93 -3.15 -12.98
N ARG A 87 1.55 -4.21 -12.46
CA ARG A 87 2.55 -5.00 -13.20
C ARG A 87 1.97 -5.67 -14.44
N ARG A 88 0.75 -6.20 -14.36
CA ARG A 88 0.05 -6.78 -15.53
C ARG A 88 -0.22 -5.72 -16.61
N GLN A 89 -0.30 -4.45 -16.25
CA GLN A 89 -0.41 -3.33 -17.17
C GLN A 89 0.95 -2.82 -17.68
N GLY A 90 2.07 -3.45 -17.31
CA GLY A 90 3.42 -3.13 -17.76
C GLY A 90 4.15 -2.07 -16.93
N PHE A 91 3.58 -1.62 -15.81
CA PHE A 91 4.25 -0.64 -14.95
C PHE A 91 5.35 -1.28 -14.09
N LYS A 92 6.43 -0.54 -13.87
CA LYS A 92 7.44 -0.88 -12.88
C LYS A 92 6.99 -0.35 -11.53
N VAL A 93 6.78 -1.26 -10.57
CA VAL A 93 6.19 -0.95 -9.27
C VAL A 93 7.20 -1.22 -8.16
N GLY A 94 7.30 -0.29 -7.22
CA GLY A 94 8.07 -0.42 -5.99
C GLY A 94 7.27 0.03 -4.77
N ASN A 95 7.85 -0.14 -3.59
CA ASN A 95 7.36 0.41 -2.33
C ASN A 95 8.53 0.70 -1.38
N ASP A 96 8.29 1.54 -0.39
CA ASP A 96 9.25 1.86 0.67
C ASP A 96 8.55 2.06 2.02
N ASP A 97 9.27 2.51 3.03
CA ASP A 97 8.73 2.75 4.37
C ASP A 97 7.73 3.92 4.43
N PHE A 98 7.71 4.77 3.40
CA PHE A 98 6.89 5.98 3.34
C PHE A 98 5.66 5.81 2.45
N HIS A 99 5.76 4.98 1.40
CA HIS A 99 4.76 4.82 0.36
C HIS A 99 4.30 3.37 0.26
N ASP A 100 2.99 3.15 0.25
CA ASP A 100 2.43 1.80 0.08
C ASP A 100 2.84 1.23 -1.28
N LEU A 101 2.77 2.05 -2.34
CA LEU A 101 3.26 1.72 -3.68
C LEU A 101 3.66 2.99 -4.44
N PHE A 102 4.57 2.82 -5.40
CA PHE A 102 4.88 3.83 -6.40
C PHE A 102 5.18 3.20 -7.76
N ILE A 103 5.04 4.00 -8.82
CA ILE A 103 5.39 3.63 -10.20
C ILE A 103 6.63 4.42 -10.59
N THR A 104 7.55 3.76 -11.31
CA THR A 104 8.72 4.42 -11.89
C THR A 104 8.69 4.37 -13.41
N ASN A 105 9.27 5.41 -14.04
CA ASN A 105 9.55 5.45 -15.47
C ASN A 105 10.81 4.65 -15.86
N ALA A 106 11.18 4.68 -17.14
CA ALA A 106 12.39 4.01 -17.64
C ALA A 106 13.69 4.54 -17.00
N ARG A 107 13.68 5.80 -16.55
CA ARG A 107 14.82 6.45 -15.86
C ARG A 107 14.86 6.17 -14.37
N LYS A 108 13.97 5.28 -13.86
CA LYS A 108 13.80 4.96 -12.43
C LYS A 108 13.29 6.14 -11.58
N GLU A 109 12.73 7.18 -12.19
CA GLU A 109 12.12 8.30 -11.47
C GLU A 109 10.70 7.92 -11.07
N ILE A 110 10.27 8.29 -9.85
CA ILE A 110 8.91 8.04 -9.36
C ILE A 110 7.96 9.00 -10.07
N THR A 111 6.93 8.47 -10.72
CA THR A 111 5.95 9.23 -11.49
C THR A 111 4.54 9.21 -10.89
N ALA A 112 4.24 8.21 -10.07
CA ALA A 112 2.99 8.13 -9.32
C ALA A 112 3.22 7.45 -7.97
N VAL A 113 2.51 7.90 -6.94
CA VAL A 113 2.52 7.35 -5.60
C VAL A 113 1.11 6.96 -5.19
N PHE A 114 0.96 5.81 -4.57
CA PHE A 114 -0.30 5.27 -4.11
C PHE A 114 -0.30 5.11 -2.60
N GLN A 115 -1.39 5.53 -1.96
CA GLN A 115 -1.67 5.26 -0.57
C GLN A 115 -2.98 4.48 -0.47
N VAL A 116 -2.94 3.31 0.14
CA VAL A 116 -4.10 2.44 0.32
C VAL A 116 -4.75 2.70 1.66
N ARG A 117 -6.08 2.73 1.66
CA ARG A 117 -6.92 2.75 2.85
C ARG A 117 -7.92 1.60 2.81
N THR A 118 -8.12 0.98 3.93
CA THR A 118 -9.07 -0.14 4.09
C THR A 118 -10.39 0.30 4.73
N PHE A 119 -10.48 1.59 5.07
CA PHE A 119 -11.70 2.23 5.59
C PHE A 119 -12.04 3.46 4.76
N GLY A 120 -13.34 3.64 4.47
CA GLY A 120 -13.89 4.79 3.76
C GLY A 120 -14.25 5.98 4.67
N SER A 121 -14.04 5.89 5.99
CA SER A 121 -14.39 6.98 6.91
C SER A 121 -13.63 8.27 6.57
N PRO A 122 -14.23 9.47 6.76
CA PRO A 122 -13.56 10.74 6.48
C PRO A 122 -12.22 10.89 7.18
N ALA A 123 -12.11 10.43 8.42
CA ALA A 123 -10.85 10.44 9.18
C ALA A 123 -9.75 9.59 8.52
N SER A 124 -10.11 8.41 8.03
CA SER A 124 -9.18 7.53 7.30
C SER A 124 -8.73 8.17 5.97
N VAL A 125 -9.67 8.75 5.22
CA VAL A 125 -9.40 9.43 3.95
C VAL A 125 -8.46 10.61 4.16
N TYR A 126 -8.72 11.48 5.14
CA TYR A 126 -7.85 12.62 5.46
C TYR A 126 -6.47 12.18 5.93
N SER A 127 -6.38 11.15 6.77
CA SER A 127 -5.10 10.58 7.18
C SER A 127 -4.30 10.06 5.99
N GLY A 128 -4.97 9.40 5.03
CA GLY A 128 -4.34 8.95 3.78
C GLY A 128 -3.84 10.09 2.92
N ALA A 129 -4.67 11.11 2.70
CA ALA A 129 -4.31 12.30 1.94
C ALA A 129 -3.12 13.05 2.56
N THR A 130 -3.14 13.24 3.88
CA THR A 130 -2.04 13.89 4.61
C THR A 130 -0.74 13.11 4.43
N ARG A 131 -0.78 11.78 4.55
CA ARG A 131 0.41 10.94 4.37
C ARG A 131 0.94 11.01 2.94
N LEU A 132 0.08 10.97 1.92
CA LEU A 132 0.46 11.18 0.53
C LEU A 132 1.18 12.51 0.34
N LEU A 133 0.59 13.60 0.79
CA LEU A 133 1.16 14.95 0.64
C LEU A 133 2.51 15.08 1.32
N LEU A 134 2.60 14.74 2.62
CA LEU A 134 3.82 14.91 3.39
C LEU A 134 4.97 14.05 2.87
N ASN A 135 4.71 12.78 2.57
CA ASN A 135 5.76 11.89 2.09
C ASN A 135 6.23 12.22 0.67
N SER A 136 5.36 12.83 -0.15
CA SER A 136 5.67 13.19 -1.53
C SER A 136 6.39 14.53 -1.68
N LEU A 137 6.54 15.33 -0.61
CA LEU A 137 7.21 16.64 -0.68
C LEU A 137 8.66 16.58 -1.16
N ARG A 138 9.34 15.46 -0.96
CA ARG A 138 10.73 15.25 -1.33
C ARG A 138 10.91 14.66 -2.73
N LEU A 139 9.80 14.28 -3.38
CA LEU A 139 9.85 13.64 -4.69
C LEU A 139 9.83 14.67 -5.81
N PRO A 140 10.52 14.39 -6.95
CA PRO A 140 10.50 15.26 -8.12
C PRO A 140 9.09 15.45 -8.67
N GLN A 141 8.81 16.63 -9.20
CA GLN A 141 7.56 16.96 -9.88
C GLN A 141 7.74 16.95 -11.40
N PRO A 142 6.73 16.65 -12.20
CA PRO A 142 5.34 16.36 -11.80
C PRO A 142 5.15 14.95 -11.24
N LEU A 143 4.38 14.83 -10.16
CA LEU A 143 4.09 13.58 -9.48
C LEU A 143 2.58 13.39 -9.37
N ARG A 144 2.08 12.21 -9.72
CA ARG A 144 0.68 11.85 -9.52
C ARG A 144 0.48 11.24 -8.13
N LEU A 145 -0.47 11.78 -7.38
CA LEU A 145 -0.85 11.29 -6.06
C LEU A 145 -2.18 10.55 -6.15
N VAL A 146 -2.22 9.31 -5.70
CA VAL A 146 -3.39 8.44 -5.82
C VAL A 146 -3.77 7.86 -4.47
N LEU A 147 -5.00 8.13 -4.04
CA LEU A 147 -5.59 7.52 -2.86
C LEU A 147 -6.50 6.36 -3.26
N VAL A 148 -6.23 5.18 -2.70
CA VAL A 148 -6.96 3.94 -2.99
C VAL A 148 -7.91 3.66 -1.84
N LEU A 149 -9.21 3.56 -2.12
CA LEU A 149 -10.28 3.50 -1.13
C LEU A 149 -11.17 2.25 -1.34
N PRO A 150 -11.80 1.69 -0.27
CA PRO A 150 -12.74 0.58 -0.41
C PRO A 150 -14.08 1.00 -1.05
N GLU A 151 -14.38 2.30 -1.03
CA GLU A 151 -15.60 2.89 -1.55
C GLU A 151 -15.36 4.33 -1.98
N LYS A 152 -16.31 4.92 -2.70
CA LYS A 152 -16.22 6.33 -3.07
C LYS A 152 -16.28 7.21 -1.83
N ALA A 153 -15.42 8.20 -1.79
CA ALA A 153 -15.47 9.21 -0.74
C ALA A 153 -16.75 10.07 -0.87
N ASP A 154 -17.14 10.68 0.24
CA ASP A 154 -18.20 11.69 0.23
C ASP A 154 -17.88 12.78 -0.81
N PRO A 155 -18.87 13.29 -1.58
CA PRO A 155 -18.64 14.30 -2.62
C PRO A 155 -17.89 15.55 -2.14
N ALA A 156 -18.17 16.02 -0.90
CA ALA A 156 -17.45 17.15 -0.33
C ALA A 156 -16.01 16.84 0.00
N VAL A 157 -15.70 15.59 0.34
CA VAL A 157 -14.32 15.10 0.56
C VAL A 157 -13.62 14.95 -0.79
N GLU A 158 -14.29 14.37 -1.79
CA GLU A 158 -13.72 14.24 -3.15
C GLU A 158 -13.34 15.59 -3.76
N GLU A 159 -14.19 16.63 -3.58
CA GLU A 159 -13.88 17.98 -4.06
C GLU A 159 -12.60 18.53 -3.40
N LYS A 160 -12.42 18.30 -2.10
CA LYS A 160 -11.20 18.70 -1.38
C LYS A 160 -9.96 17.95 -1.90
N LEU A 161 -10.07 16.64 -2.13
CA LEU A 161 -8.99 15.84 -2.68
C LEU A 161 -8.59 16.33 -4.07
N LYS A 162 -9.55 16.66 -4.94
CA LYS A 162 -9.30 17.24 -6.27
C LYS A 162 -8.56 18.58 -6.19
N LYS A 163 -8.93 19.46 -5.24
CA LYS A 163 -8.22 20.73 -5.00
C LYS A 163 -6.76 20.49 -4.56
N LEU A 164 -6.50 19.40 -3.88
CA LEU A 164 -5.15 18.96 -3.49
C LEU A 164 -4.42 18.18 -4.59
N ARG A 165 -5.02 18.02 -5.79
CA ARG A 165 -4.51 17.22 -6.90
C ARG A 165 -4.25 15.75 -6.52
N ILE A 166 -5.09 15.22 -5.64
CA ILE A 166 -5.11 13.81 -5.26
C ILE A 166 -6.22 13.12 -6.05
N ASP A 167 -5.83 12.20 -6.92
CA ASP A 167 -6.75 11.32 -7.61
C ASP A 167 -7.24 10.21 -6.67
N THR A 168 -8.46 9.73 -6.88
CA THR A 168 -9.02 8.61 -6.12
C THR A 168 -9.35 7.44 -7.05
N ILE A 169 -9.05 6.24 -6.60
CA ILE A 169 -9.56 5.00 -7.18
C ILE A 169 -10.20 4.16 -6.10
N THR A 170 -11.18 3.35 -6.49
CA THR A 170 -11.86 2.45 -5.56
C THR A 170 -11.54 1.00 -5.87
N TYR A 171 -11.64 0.16 -4.86
CA TYR A 171 -11.57 -1.29 -5.04
C TYR A 171 -12.78 -1.97 -4.41
N GLU A 172 -13.10 -3.12 -4.93
CA GLU A 172 -14.10 -4.04 -4.40
C GLU A 172 -13.49 -5.43 -4.22
N TRP A 173 -13.95 -6.15 -3.22
CA TRP A 173 -13.54 -7.54 -3.04
C TRP A 173 -14.34 -8.46 -3.95
N LYS A 174 -13.65 -9.26 -4.78
CA LYS A 174 -14.21 -10.39 -5.52
C LYS A 174 -13.62 -11.69 -4.96
N GLY A 175 -14.38 -12.33 -4.09
CA GLY A 175 -13.87 -13.43 -3.29
C GLY A 175 -12.77 -12.93 -2.33
N ASP A 176 -11.55 -13.40 -2.55
CA ASP A 176 -10.37 -13.05 -1.75
C ASP A 176 -9.42 -12.04 -2.42
N GLN A 177 -9.75 -11.55 -3.63
CA GLN A 177 -8.96 -10.57 -4.39
C GLN A 177 -9.61 -9.19 -4.42
N ALA A 178 -8.78 -8.13 -4.30
CA ALA A 178 -9.20 -6.76 -4.52
C ALA A 178 -9.15 -6.39 -6.01
N TRP A 179 -10.26 -5.86 -6.53
CA TRP A 179 -10.42 -5.39 -7.92
C TRP A 179 -10.54 -3.88 -7.95
N PHE A 180 -9.73 -3.24 -8.80
CA PHE A 180 -9.58 -1.79 -8.83
C PHE A 180 -10.36 -1.18 -9.99
N GLN A 181 -11.20 -0.16 -9.68
CA GLN A 181 -11.95 0.62 -10.64
C GLN A 181 -11.23 1.94 -10.92
N GLY A 182 -11.19 2.35 -12.19
CA GLY A 182 -10.59 3.63 -12.59
C GLY A 182 -9.06 3.63 -12.74
N LEU A 183 -8.39 2.50 -12.54
CA LEU A 183 -6.93 2.44 -12.61
C LEU A 183 -6.38 2.72 -14.03
N LYS A 184 -6.98 2.09 -15.08
CA LYS A 184 -6.53 2.29 -16.47
C LYS A 184 -6.68 3.73 -16.97
N PRO A 185 -7.86 4.38 -16.86
CA PRO A 185 -8.02 5.75 -17.32
C PRO A 185 -7.16 6.74 -16.53
N LEU A 186 -6.90 6.47 -15.27
CA LEU A 186 -6.07 7.32 -14.42
C LEU A 186 -4.62 7.38 -14.89
N LEU A 187 -4.03 6.24 -15.25
CA LEU A 187 -2.60 6.16 -15.56
C LEU A 187 -2.26 6.54 -17.01
N GLY A 188 -3.29 6.58 -17.88
CA GLY A 188 -3.10 6.88 -19.30
C GLY A 188 -2.35 5.77 -20.06
N PRO A 189 -2.01 5.99 -21.33
CA PRO A 189 -1.15 5.08 -22.08
C PRO A 189 0.23 5.03 -21.46
N LEU A 190 0.83 3.83 -21.44
CA LEU A 190 2.24 3.67 -21.08
C LEU A 190 3.08 4.63 -21.94
N PRO A 191 4.07 5.32 -21.37
CA PRO A 191 5.05 6.04 -22.17
C PRO A 191 5.63 5.02 -23.16
N GLN A 192 5.43 5.27 -24.46
CA GLN A 192 6.03 4.44 -25.50
C GLN A 192 7.53 4.41 -25.22
N ALA A 193 8.12 3.23 -25.21
CA ALA A 193 9.55 3.08 -25.15
C ALA A 193 10.10 3.84 -26.36
N ASP A 194 10.84 4.92 -26.11
CA ASP A 194 11.59 5.58 -27.16
C ASP A 194 12.47 4.52 -27.81
N SER A 195 12.09 4.17 -29.05
CA SER A 195 12.86 3.32 -29.93
C SER A 195 14.07 4.16 -30.35
N GLY A 196 15.14 4.09 -29.53
CA GLY A 196 16.44 4.66 -29.85
C GLY A 196 17.40 3.57 -30.27
#